data_7fc6c67b15de299097d64d4ebe4249f3
#
_entry.id   7fc6c67b15de299097d64d4ebe4249f3
#
_cell.length_a   1.000
_cell.length_b   1.000
_cell.length_c   1.000
_cell.angle_alpha   90.00
_cell.angle_beta   90.00
_cell.angle_gamma   90.00
#
_symmetry.space_group_name_H-M   'P 1'
#
loop_
_entity.id
_entity.type
_entity.pdbx_description
1 polymer ?
#
loop_
_entity_poly.entity_id
_entity_poly.type
_entity_poly.pdbx_seq_one_letter_code
_entity_poly.pdbx_strand_id
1 'polypeptide(L)'
;DRLENREQGISYTEFSYMILQAYDFLHLRRELDCTVQVAGSDQYGNIVAGIDLIRRDMVDAPEEAPRGFGITAPLLTKSDGSKFGKTESGAVWLTADRTSPYAFHQFWLNAADEDASTYLRWFTFLEKEAVEDIERRHAEAPQDRLAQRTVASEMTRLMHGQAELDRAEAAAEALFKGDVSGLDEGLLDEVFQDVAHSDHARGSLEGEGVLLADLL
;
A
#
# COMPACT_ATOMS: atom_id res chain seq x y z
N ASP A 1 11.93 -28.43 4.48
CA ASP A 1 11.18 -28.30 3.21
C ASP A 1 11.96 -27.61 2.10
N ARG A 2 12.58 -26.42 2.35
CA ARG A 2 13.39 -25.74 1.31
C ARG A 2 14.70 -26.45 1.00
N LEU A 3 15.27 -27.15 1.96
CA LEU A 3 16.47 -27.99 1.79
C LEU A 3 16.16 -29.29 1.06
N GLU A 4 14.96 -29.84 1.25
CA GLU A 4 14.57 -31.13 0.68
C GLU A 4 13.91 -31.01 -0.71
N ASN A 5 13.25 -29.89 -1.01
CA ASN A 5 12.42 -29.70 -2.22
C ASN A 5 13.05 -28.85 -3.33
N ARG A 6 14.28 -28.37 -3.18
CA ARG A 6 14.99 -27.62 -4.24
C ARG A 6 16.15 -28.43 -4.79
N GLU A 7 16.16 -28.67 -6.09
CA GLU A 7 17.30 -29.27 -6.81
C GLU A 7 18.64 -28.52 -6.61
N GLN A 8 18.59 -27.24 -6.23
CA GLN A 8 19.75 -26.36 -6.08
C GLN A 8 20.12 -26.04 -4.63
N GLY A 9 19.38 -26.57 -3.62
CA GLY A 9 19.64 -26.27 -2.22
C GLY A 9 19.35 -24.82 -1.82
N ILE A 10 19.93 -24.37 -0.71
CA ILE A 10 19.84 -22.98 -0.20
C ILE A 10 21.14 -22.25 -0.52
N SER A 11 21.06 -21.01 -1.02
CA SER A 11 22.25 -20.20 -1.27
C SER A 11 22.91 -19.74 0.04
N TYR A 12 24.21 -19.42 -0.01
CA TYR A 12 24.93 -18.86 1.14
C TYR A 12 24.28 -17.54 1.62
N THR A 13 23.80 -16.73 0.70
CA THR A 13 23.10 -15.47 1.01
C THR A 13 21.80 -15.71 1.77
N GLU A 14 20.98 -16.65 1.34
CA GLU A 14 19.71 -17.01 2.04
C GLU A 14 19.99 -17.58 3.43
N PHE A 15 21.02 -18.42 3.56
CA PHE A 15 21.42 -18.97 4.85
C PHE A 15 21.94 -17.89 5.81
N SER A 16 22.81 -17.02 5.33
CA SER A 16 23.35 -15.91 6.13
C SER A 16 22.27 -14.94 6.56
N TYR A 17 21.33 -14.61 5.67
CA TYR A 17 20.20 -13.75 5.97
C TYR A 17 19.35 -14.28 7.14
N MET A 18 19.03 -15.58 7.12
CA MET A 18 18.27 -16.21 8.20
C MET A 18 18.98 -16.10 9.55
N ILE A 19 20.31 -16.29 9.57
CA ILE A 19 21.12 -16.17 10.80
C ILE A 19 21.15 -14.74 11.32
N LEU A 20 21.33 -13.75 10.42
CA LEU A 20 21.36 -12.34 10.78
C LEU A 20 20.02 -11.91 11.39
N GLN A 21 18.90 -12.27 10.78
CA GLN A 21 17.58 -11.94 11.31
C GLN A 21 17.31 -12.64 12.65
N ALA A 22 17.74 -13.90 12.80
CA ALA A 22 17.59 -14.63 14.06
C ALA A 22 18.38 -13.95 15.19
N TYR A 23 19.62 -13.50 14.89
CA TYR A 23 20.45 -12.78 15.84
C TYR A 23 19.88 -11.39 16.18
N ASP A 24 19.35 -10.66 15.19
CA ASP A 24 18.66 -9.39 15.43
C ASP A 24 17.49 -9.56 16.40
N PHE A 25 16.67 -10.59 16.24
CA PHE A 25 15.57 -10.84 17.16
C PHE A 25 16.06 -11.14 18.59
N LEU A 26 17.12 -11.94 18.73
CA LEU A 26 17.76 -12.16 20.02
C LEU A 26 18.30 -10.85 20.63
N HIS A 27 18.96 -10.02 19.82
CA HIS A 27 19.49 -8.73 20.27
C HIS A 27 18.37 -7.80 20.75
N LEU A 28 17.30 -7.65 19.95
CA LEU A 28 16.12 -6.86 20.32
C LEU A 28 15.44 -7.39 21.59
N ARG A 29 15.43 -8.72 21.78
CA ARG A 29 14.90 -9.34 22.99
C ARG A 29 15.74 -8.98 24.21
N ARG A 30 17.06 -8.99 24.10
CA ARG A 30 18.00 -8.69 25.21
C ARG A 30 18.01 -7.22 25.57
N GLU A 31 18.08 -6.33 24.58
CA GLU A 31 18.34 -4.91 24.80
C GLU A 31 17.03 -4.08 24.93
N LEU A 32 15.94 -4.52 24.31
CA LEU A 32 14.69 -3.76 24.24
C LEU A 32 13.45 -4.51 24.75
N ASP A 33 13.64 -5.69 25.38
CA ASP A 33 12.52 -6.56 25.80
C ASP A 33 11.50 -6.88 24.68
N CYS A 34 11.94 -6.85 23.41
CA CYS A 34 11.09 -7.19 22.28
C CYS A 34 10.78 -8.68 22.28
N THR A 35 9.54 -9.05 22.52
CA THR A 35 9.11 -10.45 22.62
C THR A 35 8.35 -10.96 21.41
N VAL A 36 7.91 -10.08 20.49
CA VAL A 36 7.07 -10.46 19.34
C VAL A 36 7.68 -9.94 18.05
N GLN A 37 7.83 -10.82 17.05
CA GLN A 37 8.18 -10.46 15.69
C GLN A 37 6.98 -10.73 14.77
N VAL A 38 6.59 -9.73 13.97
CA VAL A 38 5.45 -9.79 13.05
C VAL A 38 5.95 -9.63 11.63
N ALA A 39 5.50 -10.50 10.71
CA ALA A 39 5.89 -10.40 9.30
C ALA A 39 4.94 -11.14 8.36
N GLY A 40 5.22 -11.09 7.07
CA GLY A 40 4.56 -11.96 6.08
C GLY A 40 4.94 -13.44 6.25
N SER A 41 4.12 -14.33 5.73
CA SER A 41 4.31 -15.79 5.85
C SER A 41 5.60 -16.29 5.21
N ASP A 42 6.19 -15.54 4.28
CA ASP A 42 7.51 -15.80 3.69
C ASP A 42 8.65 -15.72 4.72
N GLN A 43 8.46 -14.96 5.82
CA GLN A 43 9.42 -14.78 6.91
C GLN A 43 9.30 -15.82 8.02
N TYR A 44 8.34 -16.75 7.92
CA TYR A 44 8.09 -17.74 8.97
C TYR A 44 9.35 -18.50 9.41
N GLY A 45 10.15 -18.99 8.47
CA GLY A 45 11.39 -19.73 8.76
C GLY A 45 12.43 -18.89 9.52
N ASN A 46 12.57 -17.62 9.13
CA ASN A 46 13.51 -16.70 9.78
C ASN A 46 13.08 -16.37 11.22
N ILE A 47 11.77 -16.13 11.42
CA ILE A 47 11.18 -15.87 12.76
C ILE A 47 11.36 -17.08 13.67
N VAL A 48 11.07 -18.28 13.18
CA VAL A 48 11.24 -19.53 13.95
C VAL A 48 12.70 -19.74 14.37
N ALA A 49 13.65 -19.45 13.48
CA ALA A 49 15.09 -19.51 13.81
C ALA A 49 15.45 -18.52 14.93
N GLY A 50 14.89 -17.32 14.93
CA GLY A 50 15.05 -16.33 15.99
C GLY A 50 14.46 -16.78 17.33
N ILE A 51 13.27 -17.32 17.30
CA ILE A 51 12.59 -17.89 18.50
C ILE A 51 13.43 -19.03 19.10
N ASP A 52 13.96 -19.93 18.25
CA ASP A 52 14.81 -21.03 18.70
C ASP A 52 16.10 -20.53 19.33
N LEU A 53 16.70 -19.48 18.74
CA LEU A 53 17.91 -18.86 19.28
C LEU A 53 17.64 -18.19 20.65
N ILE A 54 16.55 -17.47 20.80
CA ILE A 54 16.12 -16.87 22.08
C ILE A 54 15.87 -17.98 23.11
N ARG A 55 15.18 -19.06 22.75
CA ARG A 55 14.94 -20.19 23.65
C ARG A 55 16.22 -20.81 24.17
N ARG A 56 17.24 -20.95 23.33
CA ARG A 56 18.56 -21.50 23.70
C ARG A 56 19.33 -20.53 24.59
N ASP A 57 19.24 -19.24 24.33
CA ASP A 57 19.87 -18.20 25.13
C ASP A 57 19.26 -18.12 26.55
N MET A 58 17.97 -18.41 26.67
CA MET A 58 17.19 -18.35 27.91
C MET A 58 17.05 -19.73 28.61
N VAL A 59 17.96 -20.67 28.36
CA VAL A 59 17.86 -22.04 28.90
C VAL A 59 17.82 -22.07 30.45
N ASP A 60 18.57 -21.16 31.09
CA ASP A 60 18.65 -21.04 32.54
C ASP A 60 17.67 -20.00 33.13
N ALA A 61 16.84 -19.36 32.28
CA ALA A 61 15.85 -18.38 32.75
C ALA A 61 14.64 -19.08 33.40
N PRO A 62 13.95 -18.40 34.35
CA PRO A 62 12.70 -18.90 34.92
C PRO A 62 11.69 -19.28 33.83
N GLU A 63 10.84 -20.28 34.12
CA GLU A 63 9.85 -20.77 33.15
C GLU A 63 8.85 -19.70 32.72
N GLU A 64 8.54 -18.76 33.63
CA GLU A 64 7.65 -17.64 33.43
C GLU A 64 8.28 -16.48 32.63
N ALA A 65 9.61 -16.52 32.39
CA ALA A 65 10.28 -15.45 31.66
C ALA A 65 9.75 -15.35 30.22
N PRO A 66 9.37 -14.14 29.75
CA PRO A 66 8.82 -13.95 28.41
C PRO A 66 9.84 -14.41 27.35
N ARG A 67 9.42 -15.33 26.51
CA ARG A 67 10.22 -15.86 25.39
C ARG A 67 9.89 -15.11 24.11
N GLY A 68 10.48 -15.49 22.99
CA GLY A 68 10.12 -14.95 21.68
C GLY A 68 8.86 -15.58 21.12
N PHE A 69 8.02 -14.78 20.47
CA PHE A 69 6.83 -15.20 19.74
C PHE A 69 6.86 -14.65 18.32
N GLY A 70 6.21 -15.34 17.40
CA GLY A 70 6.08 -14.91 16.01
C GLY A 70 4.62 -14.87 15.58
N ILE A 71 4.26 -13.81 14.84
CA ILE A 71 2.97 -13.70 14.16
C ILE A 71 3.24 -13.54 12.67
N THR A 72 2.65 -14.39 11.85
CA THR A 72 2.74 -14.25 10.40
C THR A 72 1.36 -14.07 9.78
N ALA A 73 1.29 -13.17 8.78
CA ALA A 73 0.12 -12.97 7.96
C ALA A 73 0.36 -13.50 6.53
N PRO A 74 -0.68 -13.92 5.79
CA PRO A 74 -0.55 -14.23 4.37
C PRO A 74 0.07 -13.06 3.60
N LEU A 75 0.80 -13.35 2.51
CA LEU A 75 1.29 -12.30 1.63
C LEU A 75 0.13 -11.64 0.90
N LEU A 76 0.16 -10.31 0.84
CA LEU A 76 -0.80 -9.54 0.08
C LEU A 76 -0.43 -9.59 -1.41
N THR A 77 -1.29 -10.20 -2.19
CA THR A 77 -1.21 -10.24 -3.65
C THR A 77 -2.51 -9.66 -4.22
N LYS A 78 -2.45 -9.17 -5.45
CA LYS A 78 -3.67 -8.85 -6.19
C LYS A 78 -4.36 -10.13 -6.66
N SER A 79 -5.65 -10.06 -6.99
CA SER A 79 -6.45 -11.17 -7.53
C SER A 79 -5.86 -11.76 -8.82
N ASP A 80 -5.17 -10.95 -9.63
CA ASP A 80 -4.46 -11.39 -10.83
C ASP A 80 -3.11 -12.10 -10.53
N GLY A 81 -2.74 -12.27 -9.25
CA GLY A 81 -1.48 -12.87 -8.80
C GLY A 81 -0.27 -11.94 -8.87
N SER A 82 -0.42 -10.70 -9.31
CA SER A 82 0.66 -9.72 -9.34
C SER A 82 0.97 -9.18 -7.94
N LYS A 83 2.14 -8.54 -7.81
CA LYS A 83 2.57 -7.97 -6.54
C LYS A 83 1.77 -6.71 -6.23
N PHE A 84 1.24 -6.63 -5.00
CA PHE A 84 0.60 -5.43 -4.48
C PHE A 84 1.59 -4.25 -4.42
N GLY A 85 1.08 -3.02 -4.58
CA GLY A 85 1.86 -1.78 -4.47
C GLY A 85 2.74 -1.46 -5.68
N LYS A 86 2.57 -2.20 -6.80
CA LYS A 86 3.21 -1.88 -8.08
C LYS A 86 2.17 -1.49 -9.11
N THR A 87 2.45 -0.41 -9.84
CA THR A 87 1.71 0.05 -11.02
C THR A 87 2.59 -0.11 -12.26
N GLU A 88 2.07 0.15 -13.45
CA GLU A 88 2.86 0.19 -14.69
C GLU A 88 3.98 1.24 -14.62
N SER A 89 3.73 2.36 -13.92
CA SER A 89 4.69 3.44 -13.68
C SER A 89 5.66 3.18 -12.51
N GLY A 90 5.53 2.08 -11.77
CA GLY A 90 6.42 1.73 -10.66
C GLY A 90 5.73 1.46 -9.33
N ALA A 91 6.41 1.77 -8.22
CA ALA A 91 5.88 1.58 -6.88
C ALA A 91 5.02 2.77 -6.44
N VAL A 92 3.93 2.50 -5.74
CA VAL A 92 3.15 3.53 -5.04
C VAL A 92 3.85 3.84 -3.71
N TRP A 93 4.29 5.08 -3.57
CA TRP A 93 5.01 5.54 -2.39
C TRP A 93 4.06 6.18 -1.38
N LEU A 94 4.43 6.15 -0.10
CA LEU A 94 3.65 6.75 0.98
C LEU A 94 3.91 8.25 1.14
N THR A 95 5.01 8.75 0.59
CA THR A 95 5.40 10.16 0.70
C THR A 95 4.93 10.96 -0.52
N ALA A 96 4.41 12.15 -0.27
CA ALA A 96 3.80 13.01 -1.29
C ALA A 96 4.78 13.51 -2.37
N ASP A 97 6.08 13.53 -2.07
CA ASP A 97 7.15 13.91 -3.01
C ASP A 97 7.42 12.84 -4.08
N ARG A 98 6.93 11.59 -3.88
CA ARG A 98 7.14 10.46 -4.79
C ARG A 98 5.86 9.94 -5.44
N THR A 99 4.77 9.95 -4.69
CA THR A 99 3.43 9.66 -5.19
C THR A 99 2.52 10.71 -4.59
N SER A 100 1.95 11.54 -5.43
CA SER A 100 1.10 12.62 -4.97
C SER A 100 -0.15 12.11 -4.23
N PRO A 101 -0.76 12.88 -3.33
CA PRO A 101 -1.98 12.50 -2.65
C PRO A 101 -3.12 12.11 -3.60
N TYR A 102 -3.23 12.80 -4.74
CA TYR A 102 -4.20 12.47 -5.77
C TYR A 102 -3.90 11.12 -6.44
N ALA A 103 -2.66 10.90 -6.90
CA ALA A 103 -2.25 9.63 -7.50
C ALA A 103 -2.34 8.47 -6.51
N PHE A 104 -2.02 8.71 -5.22
CA PHE A 104 -2.21 7.75 -4.13
C PHE A 104 -3.68 7.40 -3.93
N HIS A 105 -4.57 8.40 -3.92
CA HIS A 105 -6.02 8.19 -3.84
C HIS A 105 -6.54 7.39 -5.02
N GLN A 106 -6.13 7.74 -6.25
CA GLN A 106 -6.53 7.05 -7.47
C GLN A 106 -6.06 5.59 -7.51
N PHE A 107 -4.88 5.28 -6.96
CA PHE A 107 -4.40 3.90 -6.86
C PHE A 107 -5.39 3.00 -6.12
N TRP A 108 -5.89 3.45 -4.97
CA TRP A 108 -6.88 2.71 -4.19
C TRP A 108 -8.26 2.69 -4.86
N LEU A 109 -8.65 3.83 -5.41
CA LEU A 109 -9.91 3.94 -6.12
C LEU A 109 -9.98 2.99 -7.33
N ASN A 110 -8.86 2.75 -8.01
CA ASN A 110 -8.77 1.88 -9.18
C ASN A 110 -8.52 0.40 -8.85
N ALA A 111 -8.60 -0.01 -7.58
CA ALA A 111 -8.49 -1.41 -7.20
C ALA A 111 -9.60 -2.26 -7.87
N ALA A 112 -9.28 -3.51 -8.20
CA ALA A 112 -10.24 -4.46 -8.74
C ALA A 112 -11.34 -4.78 -7.69
N ASP A 113 -12.54 -5.12 -8.15
CA ASP A 113 -13.67 -5.41 -7.25
C ASP A 113 -13.36 -6.63 -6.37
N GLU A 114 -12.67 -7.63 -6.92
CA GLU A 114 -12.24 -8.83 -6.19
C GLU A 114 -11.25 -8.52 -5.06
N ASP A 115 -10.46 -7.45 -5.20
CA ASP A 115 -9.46 -7.05 -4.20
C ASP A 115 -10.02 -6.10 -3.14
N ALA A 116 -11.09 -5.38 -3.47
CA ALA A 116 -11.60 -4.27 -2.66
C ALA A 116 -11.96 -4.67 -1.22
N SER A 117 -12.63 -5.82 -1.03
CA SER A 117 -12.97 -6.35 0.29
C SER A 117 -11.73 -6.73 1.10
N THR A 118 -10.72 -7.30 0.46
CA THR A 118 -9.45 -7.64 1.10
C THR A 118 -8.74 -6.38 1.58
N TYR A 119 -8.68 -5.35 0.72
CA TYR A 119 -8.05 -4.08 1.07
C TYR A 119 -8.79 -3.34 2.18
N LEU A 120 -10.12 -3.37 2.17
CA LEU A 120 -10.95 -2.78 3.23
C LEU A 120 -10.61 -3.38 4.60
N ARG A 121 -10.46 -4.70 4.68
CA ARG A 121 -10.12 -5.41 5.93
C ARG A 121 -8.66 -5.22 6.36
N TRP A 122 -7.73 -5.04 5.44
CA TRP A 122 -6.31 -5.01 5.73
C TRP A 122 -5.76 -3.61 5.98
N PHE A 123 -6.35 -2.60 5.34
CA PHE A 123 -5.79 -1.26 5.32
C PHE A 123 -6.62 -0.22 6.05
N THR A 124 -7.80 -0.58 6.57
CA THR A 124 -8.60 0.36 7.34
C THR A 124 -8.69 -0.03 8.81
N PHE A 125 -8.97 0.96 9.66
CA PHE A 125 -9.24 0.75 11.09
C PHE A 125 -10.74 0.80 11.38
N LEU A 126 -11.58 0.52 10.39
CA LEU A 126 -13.02 0.46 10.54
C LEU A 126 -13.41 -0.73 11.43
N GLU A 127 -14.45 -0.54 12.23
CA GLU A 127 -15.03 -1.63 13.02
C GLU A 127 -15.61 -2.71 12.13
N LYS A 128 -15.62 -3.94 12.62
CA LYS A 128 -16.04 -5.13 11.86
C LYS A 128 -17.41 -4.96 11.22
N GLU A 129 -18.37 -4.43 11.98
CA GLU A 129 -19.76 -4.24 11.53
C GLU A 129 -19.84 -3.23 10.37
N ALA A 130 -19.01 -2.19 10.39
CA ALA A 130 -18.92 -1.22 9.31
C ALA A 130 -18.33 -1.85 8.04
N VAL A 131 -17.27 -2.67 8.19
CA VAL A 131 -16.68 -3.41 7.06
C VAL A 131 -17.69 -4.35 6.44
N GLU A 132 -18.41 -5.15 7.24
CA GLU A 132 -19.42 -6.10 6.76
C GLU A 132 -20.60 -5.38 6.06
N ASP A 133 -21.02 -4.21 6.53
CA ASP A 133 -22.07 -3.40 5.86
C ASP A 133 -21.58 -2.87 4.50
N ILE A 134 -20.36 -2.36 4.44
CA ILE A 134 -19.77 -1.86 3.19
C ILE A 134 -19.64 -2.99 2.17
N GLU A 135 -19.15 -4.15 2.59
CA GLU A 135 -18.99 -5.33 1.72
C GLU A 135 -20.35 -5.78 1.15
N ARG A 136 -21.38 -5.84 1.99
CA ARG A 136 -22.73 -6.19 1.57
C ARG A 136 -23.27 -5.21 0.53
N ARG A 137 -23.19 -3.90 0.80
CA ARG A 137 -23.64 -2.84 -0.12
C ARG A 137 -22.84 -2.82 -1.41
N HIS A 138 -21.54 -3.05 -1.34
CA HIS A 138 -20.69 -3.16 -2.52
C HIS A 138 -21.07 -4.37 -3.39
N ALA A 139 -21.43 -5.51 -2.79
CA ALA A 139 -21.90 -6.67 -3.53
C ALA A 139 -23.27 -6.46 -4.20
N GLU A 140 -24.14 -5.65 -3.58
CA GLU A 140 -25.46 -5.27 -4.15
C GLU A 140 -25.34 -4.29 -5.33
N ALA A 141 -24.36 -3.38 -5.30
CA ALA A 141 -24.13 -2.35 -6.31
C ALA A 141 -22.63 -2.12 -6.58
N PRO A 142 -21.93 -3.07 -7.24
CA PRO A 142 -20.47 -2.96 -7.48
C PRO A 142 -20.11 -1.70 -8.30
N GLN A 143 -20.98 -1.25 -9.21
CA GLN A 143 -20.78 -0.06 -10.03
C GLN A 143 -20.60 1.23 -9.21
N ASP A 144 -21.09 1.29 -7.98
CA ASP A 144 -20.94 2.44 -7.08
C ASP A 144 -19.54 2.50 -6.45
N ARG A 145 -18.77 1.40 -6.57
CA ARG A 145 -17.39 1.26 -6.08
C ARG A 145 -17.22 1.68 -4.61
N LEU A 146 -18.23 1.34 -3.76
CA LEU A 146 -18.27 1.81 -2.38
C LEU A 146 -17.05 1.34 -1.57
N ALA A 147 -16.63 0.07 -1.73
CA ALA A 147 -15.48 -0.47 -1.02
C ALA A 147 -14.17 0.25 -1.42
N GLN A 148 -13.93 0.45 -2.73
CA GLN A 148 -12.76 1.17 -3.22
C GLN A 148 -12.74 2.62 -2.75
N ARG A 149 -13.87 3.32 -2.84
CA ARG A 149 -13.98 4.71 -2.35
C ARG A 149 -13.66 4.79 -0.86
N THR A 150 -14.19 3.87 -0.07
CA THR A 150 -13.92 3.85 1.37
C THR A 150 -12.44 3.62 1.66
N VAL A 151 -11.81 2.62 1.01
CA VAL A 151 -10.37 2.37 1.19
C VAL A 151 -9.55 3.58 0.74
N ALA A 152 -9.86 4.17 -0.42
CA ALA A 152 -9.17 5.34 -0.93
C ALA A 152 -9.24 6.52 0.04
N SER A 153 -10.43 6.83 0.56
CA SER A 153 -10.61 7.93 1.52
C SER A 153 -9.89 7.64 2.84
N GLU A 154 -10.03 6.43 3.42
CA GLU A 154 -9.39 6.06 4.67
C GLU A 154 -7.85 6.09 4.57
N MET A 155 -7.30 5.53 3.49
CA MET A 155 -5.85 5.48 3.30
C MET A 155 -5.27 6.86 2.98
N THR A 156 -5.93 7.66 2.13
CA THR A 156 -5.46 9.02 1.82
C THR A 156 -5.51 9.90 3.07
N ARG A 157 -6.59 9.83 3.84
CA ARG A 157 -6.70 10.56 5.11
C ARG A 157 -5.62 10.15 6.12
N LEU A 158 -5.35 8.84 6.24
CA LEU A 158 -4.35 8.30 7.15
C LEU A 158 -2.94 8.78 6.80
N MET A 159 -2.59 8.76 5.52
CA MET A 159 -1.22 9.03 5.06
C MET A 159 -0.95 10.51 4.80
N HIS A 160 -1.93 11.25 4.29
CA HIS A 160 -1.75 12.62 3.81
C HIS A 160 -2.61 13.66 4.55
N GLY A 161 -3.56 13.20 5.38
CA GLY A 161 -4.46 14.06 6.14
C GLY A 161 -5.74 14.44 5.41
N GLN A 162 -6.66 15.06 6.15
CA GLN A 162 -8.00 15.38 5.64
C GLN A 162 -7.97 16.40 4.51
N ALA A 163 -7.11 17.44 4.60
CA ALA A 163 -7.04 18.48 3.58
C ALA A 163 -6.63 17.93 2.20
N GLU A 164 -5.68 17.00 2.16
CA GLU A 164 -5.24 16.37 0.92
C GLU A 164 -6.28 15.37 0.38
N LEU A 165 -7.03 14.70 1.26
CA LEU A 165 -8.18 13.90 0.84
C LEU A 165 -9.23 14.77 0.17
N ASP A 166 -9.63 15.89 0.80
CA ASP A 166 -10.65 16.80 0.24
C ASP A 166 -10.21 17.34 -1.13
N ARG A 167 -8.91 17.65 -1.31
CA ARG A 167 -8.36 18.08 -2.60
C ARG A 167 -8.41 16.97 -3.65
N ALA A 168 -8.02 15.75 -3.29
CA ALA A 168 -8.02 14.61 -4.20
C ALA A 168 -9.44 14.25 -4.67
N GLU A 169 -10.42 14.27 -3.75
CA GLU A 169 -11.82 14.01 -4.06
C GLU A 169 -12.43 15.12 -4.93
N ALA A 170 -12.12 16.40 -4.64
CA ALA A 170 -12.55 17.53 -5.47
C ALA A 170 -11.98 17.46 -6.89
N ALA A 171 -10.70 17.07 -7.04
CA ALA A 171 -10.10 16.87 -8.35
C ALA A 171 -10.76 15.74 -9.14
N ALA A 172 -11.00 14.61 -8.49
CA ALA A 172 -11.69 13.48 -9.13
C ALA A 172 -13.10 13.85 -9.59
N GLU A 173 -13.84 14.62 -8.78
CA GLU A 173 -15.17 15.10 -9.11
C GLU A 173 -15.15 16.11 -10.28
N ALA A 174 -14.20 17.07 -10.26
CA ALA A 174 -14.02 18.07 -11.32
C ALA A 174 -13.73 17.40 -12.68
N LEU A 175 -12.83 16.43 -12.70
CA LEU A 175 -12.50 15.65 -13.89
C LEU A 175 -13.70 14.85 -14.41
N PHE A 176 -14.45 14.23 -13.52
CA PHE A 176 -15.64 13.47 -13.91
C PHE A 176 -16.72 14.37 -14.53
N LYS A 177 -16.87 15.60 -14.03
CA LYS A 177 -17.80 16.61 -14.57
C LYS A 177 -17.28 17.34 -15.82
N GLY A 178 -15.97 17.23 -16.11
CA GLY A 178 -15.32 17.96 -17.19
C GLY A 178 -15.14 19.46 -16.90
N ASP A 179 -15.22 19.87 -15.64
CA ASP A 179 -15.03 21.25 -15.20
C ASP A 179 -13.81 21.36 -14.29
N VAL A 180 -12.68 21.70 -14.86
CA VAL A 180 -11.39 21.85 -14.17
C VAL A 180 -11.12 23.30 -13.72
N SER A 181 -12.06 24.22 -13.90
CA SER A 181 -11.89 25.64 -13.63
C SER A 181 -11.63 25.96 -12.14
N GLY A 182 -12.02 25.06 -11.25
CA GLY A 182 -11.82 25.18 -9.79
C GLY A 182 -10.54 24.55 -9.26
N LEU A 183 -9.72 23.90 -10.11
CA LEU A 183 -8.49 23.26 -9.70
C LEU A 183 -7.35 24.27 -9.70
N ASP A 184 -6.44 24.19 -8.73
CA ASP A 184 -5.21 24.97 -8.73
C ASP A 184 -4.18 24.40 -9.73
N GLU A 185 -3.19 25.22 -10.11
CA GLU A 185 -2.17 24.87 -11.10
C GLU A 185 -1.40 23.60 -10.72
N GLY A 186 -1.02 23.45 -9.45
CA GLY A 186 -0.29 22.28 -8.97
C GLY A 186 -1.12 20.99 -9.10
N LEU A 187 -2.41 21.06 -8.84
CA LEU A 187 -3.31 19.93 -8.97
C LEU A 187 -3.62 19.60 -10.44
N LEU A 188 -3.68 20.60 -11.31
CA LEU A 188 -3.78 20.39 -12.75
C LEU A 188 -2.53 19.69 -13.30
N ASP A 189 -1.34 20.15 -12.93
CA ASP A 189 -0.09 19.48 -13.31
C ASP A 189 -0.03 18.04 -12.85
N GLU A 190 -0.46 17.79 -11.62
CA GLU A 190 -0.52 16.45 -11.03
C GLU A 190 -1.49 15.51 -11.76
N VAL A 191 -2.70 15.99 -12.04
CA VAL A 191 -3.76 15.24 -12.72
C VAL A 191 -3.40 14.90 -14.16
N PHE A 192 -2.73 15.82 -14.86
CA PHE A 192 -2.37 15.70 -16.27
C PHE A 192 -0.91 15.29 -16.50
N GLN A 193 -0.18 14.92 -15.46
CA GLN A 193 1.25 14.55 -15.53
C GLN A 193 1.55 13.48 -16.60
N ASP A 194 0.67 12.50 -16.75
CA ASP A 194 0.84 11.38 -17.68
C ASP A 194 0.13 11.62 -19.04
N VAL A 195 -0.48 12.79 -19.23
CA VAL A 195 -1.15 13.15 -20.47
C VAL A 195 -0.17 13.88 -21.40
N ALA A 196 -0.18 13.50 -22.67
CA ALA A 196 0.61 14.23 -23.68
C ALA A 196 0.23 15.71 -23.67
N HIS A 197 1.23 16.58 -23.52
CA HIS A 197 1.04 18.04 -23.43
C HIS A 197 2.01 18.77 -24.36
N SER A 198 1.65 20.00 -24.72
CA SER A 198 2.47 20.92 -25.47
C SER A 198 2.43 22.30 -24.84
N ASP A 199 3.57 22.99 -24.86
CA ASP A 199 3.68 24.33 -24.31
C ASP A 199 3.31 25.39 -25.35
N HIS A 200 2.36 26.25 -25.02
CA HIS A 200 1.94 27.36 -25.87
C HIS A 200 2.11 28.70 -25.14
N ALA A 201 2.61 29.69 -25.86
CA ALA A 201 2.71 31.05 -25.28
C ALA A 201 1.29 31.56 -24.98
N ARG A 202 1.05 32.07 -23.75
CA ARG A 202 -0.26 32.54 -23.33
C ARG A 202 -0.90 33.52 -24.32
N GLY A 203 -0.07 34.44 -24.91
CA GLY A 203 -0.55 35.40 -25.88
C GLY A 203 -1.03 34.80 -27.21
N SER A 204 -0.66 33.54 -27.52
CA SER A 204 -1.18 32.86 -28.73
C SER A 204 -2.56 32.26 -28.50
N LEU A 205 -3.01 32.13 -27.22
CA LEU A 205 -4.30 31.60 -26.84
C LEU A 205 -5.33 32.71 -26.55
N GLU A 206 -4.91 33.98 -26.52
CA GLU A 206 -5.76 35.14 -26.28
C GLU A 206 -6.38 35.66 -27.59
N GLY A 207 -7.57 36.30 -27.51
CA GLY A 207 -8.27 36.89 -28.63
C GLY A 207 -9.43 36.01 -29.15
N GLU A 208 -9.51 35.79 -30.46
CA GLU A 208 -10.57 34.96 -31.07
C GLU A 208 -10.44 33.44 -30.77
N GLY A 209 -9.36 33.06 -30.05
CA GLY A 209 -9.03 31.67 -29.75
C GLY A 209 -8.28 30.98 -30.88
N VAL A 210 -7.76 29.80 -30.61
CA VAL A 210 -7.08 28.95 -31.58
C VAL A 210 -7.92 27.68 -31.77
N LEU A 211 -8.05 27.19 -32.98
CA LEU A 211 -8.72 25.92 -33.22
C LEU A 211 -7.97 24.78 -32.53
N LEU A 212 -8.68 23.92 -31.82
CA LEU A 212 -8.05 22.78 -31.12
C LEU A 212 -7.20 21.93 -32.06
N ALA A 213 -7.59 21.81 -33.33
CA ALA A 213 -6.84 21.10 -34.36
C ALA A 213 -5.50 21.74 -34.72
N ASP A 214 -5.31 23.03 -34.42
CA ASP A 214 -4.07 23.76 -34.68
C ASP A 214 -3.10 23.72 -33.46
N LEU A 215 -3.59 23.19 -32.33
CA LEU A 215 -2.82 22.99 -31.09
C LEU A 215 -2.29 21.57 -30.95
N LEU A 216 -2.86 20.61 -31.68
CA LEU A 216 -2.51 19.19 -31.69
C LEU A 216 -1.51 18.85 -32.81
#